data_ae7ab2b884818c08ee577fa605c4a7aa
#
_entry.id   ae7ab2b884818c08ee577fa605c4a7aa
#
_cell.length_a   1.000
_cell.length_b   1.000
_cell.length_c   1.000
_cell.angle_alpha   90.00
_cell.angle_beta   90.00
_cell.angle_gamma   90.00
#
_symmetry.space_group_name_H-M   'P 1'
#
loop_
_entity.id
_entity.type
_entity.pdbx_description
1 polymer ?
#
loop_
_entity_poly.entity_id
_entity_poly.type
_entity_poly.pdbx_seq_one_letter_code
_entity_poly.pdbx_strand_id
1 'polypeptide(L)'
;MLINSSTNPPDLPPATSTVNDLTPSRGMKSLFSRYEGVSNPIVSEFISSIPDNFSDAVNRMLHICINSAASSQPSAANDLTLNNRAKLQKFINKFHVEACTMTLGVRNSITLLNDPSTKIFVSIHQPNLFAYSGIFKKIVLLQTLKSEVERKMQQRHEETIHDNSKKIVNLFLLVDHDFMDGWIRLALLPSVKHSLGRLELRLPVSNSTKWQMASNMPIPGRTVLNYWRKQITSWLRKNSTSLLHSSPSNKSYISDNFEQFWQEVELSYSKAKSYSDFNSFLMSQIVNKIWGYDTLFVRLTEISPVFADGFEYLISNFSRYSDALRKAESMFLRHGINTGVSSSTYLNAPVWLHCKCGSKAPVKIYEKKMSQQQEEVQNQIILKGTCISCKSHLLMNLGNKHTLELLKDEQVLHQMSPRAIPILLLLCRDLGITCYVSGTGGSMDYTVVGSIAFKELSINMPSLTLVWPSRDSYYGIGQLEALELVQLTDQSDVMPYLESLRQKDAEFEGRIKPLVEERNRRVKNGEPIQTILSDLFSLKEEQRKIRRLIKITLKVRNAVEMSPCIVDYAVNFGVANTQIQWRKHLLDSDNSLAAPILMMTGLRTTK
;
A
#
# COMPACT_ATOMS: atom_id res chain seq x y z
N MET A 1 -23.72 36.42 -15.14
CA MET A 1 -22.30 36.35 -14.75
C MET A 1 -21.89 34.90 -14.77
N LEU A 2 -21.26 34.47 -15.86
CA LEU A 2 -20.75 33.12 -16.07
C LEU A 2 -19.32 33.07 -15.48
N ILE A 3 -19.11 32.30 -14.41
CA ILE A 3 -17.78 31.99 -13.91
C ILE A 3 -17.39 30.62 -14.47
N ASN A 4 -16.57 30.66 -15.52
CA ASN A 4 -15.83 29.50 -16.00
C ASN A 4 -14.73 29.16 -14.96
N SER A 5 -14.90 28.07 -14.24
CA SER A 5 -13.83 27.43 -13.46
C SER A 5 -13.51 26.09 -14.09
N SER A 6 -12.64 26.10 -15.09
CA SER A 6 -11.90 24.92 -15.54
C SER A 6 -10.82 24.60 -14.51
N THR A 7 -11.18 23.86 -13.46
CA THR A 7 -10.18 23.23 -12.59
C THR A 7 -9.72 21.97 -13.28
N ASN A 8 -8.52 21.99 -13.84
CA ASN A 8 -7.76 20.81 -14.17
C ASN A 8 -7.73 19.87 -12.96
N PRO A 9 -7.81 18.54 -13.13
CA PRO A 9 -7.58 17.62 -12.02
C PRO A 9 -6.19 17.91 -11.45
N PRO A 10 -6.01 17.84 -10.12
CA PRO A 10 -4.71 18.03 -9.51
C PRO A 10 -3.74 17.04 -10.16
N ASP A 11 -2.64 17.56 -10.68
CA ASP A 11 -1.54 16.78 -11.18
C ASP A 11 -1.16 15.78 -10.09
N LEU A 12 -1.15 14.50 -10.45
CA LEU A 12 -0.58 13.45 -9.64
C LEU A 12 0.82 13.92 -9.25
N PRO A 13 1.21 13.88 -7.97
CA PRO A 13 2.58 14.17 -7.61
C PRO A 13 3.46 13.32 -8.51
N PRO A 14 4.50 13.89 -9.12
CA PRO A 14 5.42 13.12 -9.92
C PRO A 14 5.87 11.95 -9.05
N ALA A 15 5.90 10.76 -9.63
CA ALA A 15 6.55 9.62 -9.00
C ALA A 15 8.03 10.04 -8.84
N THR A 16 8.34 10.69 -7.72
CA THR A 16 9.69 11.03 -7.31
C THR A 16 10.35 9.77 -6.76
N SER A 17 10.45 8.75 -7.59
CA SER A 17 11.56 7.83 -7.50
C SER A 17 12.56 8.33 -8.54
N THR A 18 13.51 9.12 -8.12
CA THR A 18 14.78 9.21 -8.82
C THR A 18 15.20 7.78 -9.15
N VAL A 19 15.20 7.46 -10.44
CA VAL A 19 15.83 6.25 -10.97
C VAL A 19 17.31 6.41 -10.67
N ASN A 20 17.72 6.02 -9.47
CA ASN A 20 19.12 5.83 -9.16
C ASN A 20 19.52 4.48 -9.72
N ASP A 21 20.61 4.50 -10.44
CA ASP A 21 21.32 3.40 -11.09
C ASP A 21 20.99 2.02 -10.53
N LEU A 22 20.61 1.13 -11.45
CA LEU A 22 20.44 -0.31 -11.24
C LEU A 22 21.81 -0.96 -10.92
N THR A 23 22.36 -0.67 -9.76
CA THR A 23 23.46 -1.45 -9.20
C THR A 23 22.88 -2.61 -8.38
N PRO A 24 23.29 -3.86 -8.63
CA PRO A 24 22.62 -5.08 -8.15
C PRO A 24 22.69 -5.36 -6.64
N SER A 25 23.21 -4.49 -5.81
CA SER A 25 23.55 -4.83 -4.40
C SER A 25 23.01 -3.90 -3.31
N ARG A 26 21.87 -3.23 -3.53
CA ARG A 26 21.32 -2.36 -2.48
C ARG A 26 20.32 -3.12 -1.61
N GLY A 27 20.65 -3.32 -0.33
CA GLY A 27 19.76 -3.90 0.68
C GLY A 27 18.52 -3.05 0.98
N MET A 28 17.60 -3.54 1.82
CA MET A 28 16.39 -2.80 2.24
C MET A 28 16.69 -1.41 2.81
N LYS A 29 17.82 -1.24 3.49
CA LYS A 29 18.27 0.06 4.02
C LYS A 29 18.39 1.14 2.95
N SER A 30 18.78 0.78 1.72
CA SER A 30 18.91 1.75 0.62
C SER A 30 17.59 2.46 0.27
N LEU A 31 16.46 1.84 0.58
CA LEU A 31 15.14 2.46 0.41
C LEU A 31 14.92 3.66 1.35
N PHE A 32 15.72 3.75 2.41
CA PHE A 32 15.71 4.83 3.40
C PHE A 32 16.82 5.87 3.16
N SER A 33 17.58 5.80 2.05
CA SER A 33 18.72 6.68 1.78
C SER A 33 18.39 8.17 1.86
N ARG A 34 17.17 8.57 1.54
CA ARG A 34 16.73 9.97 1.68
C ARG A 34 16.74 10.50 3.12
N TYR A 35 16.79 9.61 4.12
CA TYR A 35 16.84 9.97 5.54
C TYR A 35 18.26 9.93 6.14
N GLU A 36 19.28 9.46 5.40
CA GLU A 36 20.65 9.29 5.89
C GLU A 36 21.30 10.61 6.33
N GLY A 37 20.89 11.74 5.73
CA GLY A 37 21.35 13.08 6.13
C GLY A 37 20.68 13.67 7.37
N VAL A 38 19.71 12.97 7.96
CA VAL A 38 18.96 13.48 9.13
C VAL A 38 19.72 13.19 10.40
N SER A 39 20.30 14.24 11.01
CA SER A 39 21.06 14.14 12.27
C SER A 39 20.12 13.95 13.48
N ASN A 40 19.52 12.75 13.60
CA ASN A 40 18.67 12.40 14.72
C ASN A 40 18.96 10.96 15.16
N PRO A 41 19.37 10.71 16.42
CA PRO A 41 19.77 9.39 16.89
C PRO A 41 18.63 8.35 16.80
N ILE A 42 17.37 8.75 17.04
CA ILE A 42 16.22 7.85 16.97
C ILE A 42 16.00 7.37 15.52
N VAL A 43 16.06 8.29 14.56
CA VAL A 43 15.91 7.97 13.13
C VAL A 43 17.07 7.09 12.65
N SER A 44 18.31 7.41 13.06
CA SER A 44 19.50 6.61 12.71
C SER A 44 19.45 5.21 13.33
N GLU A 45 19.03 5.07 14.59
CA GLU A 45 18.82 3.79 15.25
C GLU A 45 17.76 2.97 14.53
N PHE A 46 16.62 3.59 14.20
CA PHE A 46 15.55 2.93 13.45
C PHE A 46 16.03 2.40 12.09
N ILE A 47 16.71 3.24 11.27
CA ILE A 47 17.21 2.82 9.95
C ILE A 47 18.25 1.71 10.10
N SER A 48 19.11 1.77 11.11
CA SER A 48 20.10 0.72 11.40
C SER A 48 19.46 -0.60 11.78
N SER A 49 18.26 -0.57 12.37
CA SER A 49 17.50 -1.77 12.74
C SER A 49 16.86 -2.49 11.53
N ILE A 50 16.74 -1.84 10.36
CA ILE A 50 16.20 -2.45 9.16
C ILE A 50 17.15 -3.55 8.65
N PRO A 51 16.69 -4.76 8.33
CA PRO A 51 17.52 -5.80 7.75
C PRO A 51 18.07 -5.41 6.39
N ASP A 52 19.25 -5.93 6.04
CA ASP A 52 19.84 -5.68 4.73
C ASP A 52 19.14 -6.50 3.62
N ASN A 53 18.78 -7.75 3.92
CA ASN A 53 18.13 -8.67 3.01
C ASN A 53 17.21 -9.64 3.75
N PHE A 54 16.58 -10.55 3.01
CA PHE A 54 15.65 -11.52 3.58
C PHE A 54 16.33 -12.52 4.53
N SER A 55 17.54 -12.97 4.21
CA SER A 55 18.31 -13.88 5.09
C SER A 55 18.65 -13.23 6.43
N ASP A 56 19.05 -11.95 6.43
CA ASP A 56 19.26 -11.16 7.65
C ASP A 56 17.96 -11.02 8.45
N ALA A 57 16.83 -10.76 7.78
CA ALA A 57 15.52 -10.71 8.43
C ALA A 57 15.16 -12.02 9.14
N VAL A 58 15.38 -13.17 8.47
CA VAL A 58 15.15 -14.51 9.04
C VAL A 58 16.05 -14.74 10.26
N ASN A 59 17.35 -14.41 10.18
CA ASN A 59 18.30 -14.60 11.28
C ASN A 59 17.95 -13.72 12.49
N ARG A 60 17.62 -12.44 12.27
CA ARG A 60 17.18 -11.53 13.36
C ARG A 60 15.89 -12.04 14.01
N MET A 61 14.90 -12.46 13.22
CA MET A 61 13.66 -12.98 13.78
C MET A 61 13.87 -14.27 14.56
N LEU A 62 14.71 -15.17 14.07
CA LEU A 62 15.09 -16.39 14.79
C LEU A 62 15.71 -16.07 16.15
N HIS A 63 16.63 -15.10 16.21
CA HIS A 63 17.23 -14.64 17.48
C HIS A 63 16.18 -14.05 18.45
N ILE A 64 15.24 -13.25 17.93
CA ILE A 64 14.12 -12.70 18.73
C ILE A 64 13.25 -13.83 19.30
N CYS A 65 12.93 -14.85 18.51
CA CYS A 65 12.12 -15.99 18.94
C CYS A 65 12.82 -16.81 20.05
N ILE A 66 14.12 -17.02 19.94
CA ILE A 66 14.91 -17.79 20.91
C ILE A 66 15.06 -17.02 22.24
N ASN A 67 15.47 -15.74 22.19
CA ASN A 67 15.75 -14.96 23.40
C ASN A 67 14.50 -14.61 24.20
N SER A 68 13.36 -14.43 23.55
CA SER A 68 12.12 -14.15 24.25
C SER A 68 11.56 -15.35 25.03
N ALA A 69 12.00 -16.58 24.73
CA ALA A 69 11.66 -17.76 25.52
C ALA A 69 12.37 -17.77 26.88
N ALA A 70 13.54 -17.12 26.98
CA ALA A 70 14.34 -17.06 28.21
C ALA A 70 13.90 -15.97 29.21
N SER A 71 13.09 -14.96 28.78
CA SER A 71 12.76 -13.76 29.57
C SER A 71 11.29 -13.68 30.03
N SER A 72 10.52 -14.75 29.99
CA SER A 72 9.08 -14.76 30.29
C SER A 72 8.78 -14.67 31.79
N GLN A 73 8.95 -13.48 32.39
CA GLN A 73 8.26 -13.15 33.64
C GLN A 73 6.87 -12.60 33.35
N PRO A 74 5.81 -13.05 34.05
CA PRO A 74 4.49 -12.47 33.94
C PRO A 74 4.52 -11.00 34.40
N SER A 75 4.04 -10.10 33.51
CA SER A 75 3.86 -8.68 33.82
C SER A 75 2.41 -8.28 33.53
N ALA A 76 1.88 -7.30 34.25
CA ALA A 76 0.54 -6.76 34.00
C ALA A 76 0.33 -6.30 32.53
N ALA A 77 1.40 -5.90 31.84
CA ALA A 77 1.36 -5.58 30.43
C ALA A 77 1.07 -6.82 29.54
N ASN A 78 1.50 -8.01 29.97
CA ASN A 78 1.20 -9.25 29.24
C ASN A 78 -0.27 -9.62 29.35
N ASP A 79 -0.90 -9.43 30.52
CA ASP A 79 -2.32 -9.74 30.74
C ASP A 79 -3.23 -8.84 29.90
N LEU A 80 -2.93 -7.55 29.82
CA LEU A 80 -3.66 -6.61 28.95
C LEU A 80 -3.59 -7.03 27.49
N THR A 81 -2.39 -7.33 27.02
CA THR A 81 -2.15 -7.78 25.63
C THR A 81 -2.93 -9.06 25.32
N LEU A 82 -2.96 -10.04 26.22
CA LEU A 82 -3.72 -11.29 26.03
C LEU A 82 -5.22 -11.06 26.01
N ASN A 83 -5.74 -10.22 26.89
CA ASN A 83 -7.17 -9.86 26.87
C ASN A 83 -7.56 -9.18 25.55
N ASN A 84 -6.74 -8.28 25.02
CA ASN A 84 -6.99 -7.62 23.74
C ASN A 84 -6.88 -8.59 22.57
N ARG A 85 -5.95 -9.56 22.60
CA ARG A 85 -5.88 -10.65 21.61
C ARG A 85 -7.12 -11.55 21.64
N ALA A 86 -7.66 -11.85 22.82
CA ALA A 86 -8.89 -12.59 22.97
C ALA A 86 -10.11 -11.83 22.40
N LYS A 87 -10.19 -10.52 22.59
CA LYS A 87 -11.20 -9.67 21.92
C LYS A 87 -11.02 -9.71 20.41
N LEU A 88 -9.78 -9.58 19.92
CA LEU A 88 -9.45 -9.58 18.49
C LEU A 88 -9.89 -10.88 17.79
N GLN A 89 -9.78 -12.04 18.44
CA GLN A 89 -10.22 -13.32 17.87
C GLN A 89 -11.69 -13.32 17.43
N LYS A 90 -12.58 -12.63 18.16
CA LYS A 90 -14.01 -12.56 17.80
C LYS A 90 -14.20 -11.91 16.44
N PHE A 91 -13.49 -10.81 16.17
CA PHE A 91 -13.57 -10.08 14.92
C PHE A 91 -12.92 -10.83 13.76
N ILE A 92 -11.79 -11.50 14.01
CA ILE A 92 -11.14 -12.37 13.02
C ILE A 92 -12.05 -13.54 12.65
N ASN A 93 -12.64 -14.24 13.64
CA ASN A 93 -13.59 -15.31 13.40
C ASN A 93 -14.76 -14.83 12.54
N LYS A 94 -15.36 -13.69 12.90
CA LYS A 94 -16.45 -13.07 12.13
C LYS A 94 -16.05 -12.86 10.67
N PHE A 95 -14.89 -12.21 10.43
CA PHE A 95 -14.40 -11.94 9.07
C PHE A 95 -14.26 -13.25 8.26
N HIS A 96 -13.57 -14.24 8.79
CA HIS A 96 -13.28 -15.49 8.05
C HIS A 96 -14.52 -16.36 7.81
N VAL A 97 -15.52 -16.28 8.69
CA VAL A 97 -16.84 -16.92 8.47
C VAL A 97 -17.57 -16.19 7.33
N GLU A 98 -17.67 -14.87 7.37
CA GLU A 98 -18.32 -14.07 6.33
C GLU A 98 -17.65 -14.23 4.97
N ALA A 99 -16.32 -14.22 4.92
CA ALA A 99 -15.51 -14.41 3.70
C ALA A 99 -15.46 -15.88 3.23
N CYS A 100 -16.01 -16.84 3.97
CA CYS A 100 -15.90 -18.28 3.71
C CYS A 100 -14.43 -18.75 3.60
N THR A 101 -13.52 -18.21 4.42
CA THR A 101 -12.08 -18.51 4.41
C THR A 101 -11.57 -19.11 5.73
N MET A 102 -12.47 -19.68 6.53
CA MET A 102 -12.14 -20.38 7.77
C MET A 102 -11.54 -21.76 7.48
N THR A 103 -10.30 -21.79 7.01
CA THR A 103 -9.52 -23.02 6.80
C THR A 103 -9.02 -23.59 8.13
N LEU A 104 -8.51 -24.82 8.12
CA LEU A 104 -7.88 -25.41 9.32
C LEU A 104 -6.69 -24.57 9.80
N GLY A 105 -5.83 -24.12 8.87
CA GLY A 105 -4.69 -23.24 9.19
C GLY A 105 -5.12 -21.94 9.85
N VAL A 106 -6.14 -21.25 9.29
CA VAL A 106 -6.70 -20.02 9.87
C VAL A 106 -7.24 -20.28 11.28
N ARG A 107 -8.00 -21.36 11.49
CA ARG A 107 -8.54 -21.72 12.80
C ARG A 107 -7.43 -21.93 13.83
N ASN A 108 -6.37 -22.67 13.45
CA ASN A 108 -5.22 -22.91 14.31
C ASN A 108 -4.51 -21.59 14.65
N SER A 109 -4.28 -20.71 13.67
CA SER A 109 -3.66 -19.40 13.88
C SER A 109 -4.49 -18.49 14.80
N ILE A 110 -5.84 -18.57 14.75
CA ILE A 110 -6.71 -17.85 15.69
C ILE A 110 -6.48 -18.36 17.11
N THR A 111 -6.42 -19.68 17.32
CA THR A 111 -6.21 -20.28 18.64
C THR A 111 -4.86 -19.86 19.24
N LEU A 112 -3.81 -19.75 18.41
CA LEU A 112 -2.48 -19.32 18.84
C LEU A 112 -2.43 -17.89 19.42
N LEU A 113 -3.37 -17.02 19.09
CA LEU A 113 -3.41 -15.66 19.67
C LEU A 113 -3.58 -15.64 21.18
N ASN A 114 -4.13 -16.68 21.79
CA ASN A 114 -4.27 -16.81 23.26
C ASN A 114 -2.97 -17.17 23.96
N ASP A 115 -1.95 -17.53 23.21
CA ASP A 115 -0.67 -17.88 23.79
C ASP A 115 0.24 -16.67 23.93
N PRO A 116 0.73 -16.33 25.13
CA PRO A 116 1.57 -15.16 25.35
C PRO A 116 2.90 -15.22 24.59
N SER A 117 3.40 -16.41 24.29
CA SER A 117 4.64 -16.60 23.52
C SER A 117 4.47 -16.34 22.02
N THR A 118 3.22 -16.25 21.52
CA THR A 118 2.92 -16.03 20.09
C THR A 118 3.46 -14.70 19.59
N LYS A 119 4.24 -14.76 18.52
CA LYS A 119 4.76 -13.61 17.79
C LYS A 119 3.76 -13.22 16.68
N ILE A 120 3.35 -11.96 16.68
CA ILE A 120 2.39 -11.44 15.68
C ILE A 120 3.15 -10.65 14.63
N PHE A 121 3.06 -11.08 13.37
CA PHE A 121 3.59 -10.39 12.20
C PHE A 121 2.44 -9.66 11.50
N VAL A 122 2.61 -8.38 11.23
CA VAL A 122 1.52 -7.55 10.72
C VAL A 122 1.88 -6.89 9.39
N SER A 123 0.92 -6.91 8.48
CA SER A 123 0.87 -6.00 7.36
C SER A 123 -0.47 -5.25 7.34
N ILE A 124 -0.45 -4.03 6.80
CA ILE A 124 -1.58 -3.10 6.84
C ILE A 124 -1.82 -2.56 5.45
N HIS A 125 -3.08 -2.58 4.98
CA HIS A 125 -3.46 -1.91 3.74
C HIS A 125 -4.96 -1.67 3.61
N GLN A 126 -5.32 -0.74 2.70
CA GLN A 126 -6.71 -0.49 2.28
C GLN A 126 -7.24 -1.65 1.43
N PRO A 127 -8.58 -1.88 1.39
CA PRO A 127 -9.23 -2.85 0.51
C PRO A 127 -9.36 -2.32 -0.92
N ASN A 128 -8.24 -2.18 -1.64
CA ASN A 128 -8.19 -1.65 -3.00
C ASN A 128 -8.91 -2.54 -4.01
N LEU A 129 -9.52 -1.91 -5.04
CA LEU A 129 -10.13 -2.66 -6.14
C LEU A 129 -9.10 -3.58 -6.80
N PHE A 130 -9.40 -4.89 -6.83
CA PHE A 130 -8.48 -5.90 -7.37
C PHE A 130 -7.03 -5.68 -6.96
N ALA A 131 -6.79 -5.50 -5.69
CA ALA A 131 -5.54 -5.08 -5.06
C ALA A 131 -4.27 -5.27 -5.92
N TYR A 132 -3.38 -4.29 -5.92
CA TYR A 132 -2.13 -4.38 -6.70
C TYR A 132 -1.10 -5.31 -6.04
N SER A 133 -0.12 -5.73 -6.81
CA SER A 133 0.91 -6.71 -6.41
C SER A 133 1.59 -6.41 -5.08
N GLY A 134 1.90 -5.14 -4.80
CA GLY A 134 2.59 -4.75 -3.57
C GLY A 134 1.82 -5.08 -2.28
N ILE A 135 0.48 -5.19 -2.35
CA ILE A 135 -0.33 -5.61 -1.20
C ILE A 135 -0.11 -7.12 -0.94
N PHE A 136 -0.24 -7.93 -1.98
CA PHE A 136 -0.05 -9.37 -1.90
C PHE A 136 1.39 -9.76 -1.55
N LYS A 137 2.39 -9.02 -2.07
CA LYS A 137 3.80 -9.23 -1.75
C LYS A 137 4.10 -9.08 -0.26
N LYS A 138 3.46 -8.13 0.44
CA LYS A 138 3.60 -8.02 1.91
C LYS A 138 3.15 -9.30 2.63
N ILE A 139 2.05 -9.91 2.16
CA ILE A 139 1.53 -11.15 2.74
C ILE A 139 2.48 -12.32 2.45
N VAL A 140 2.97 -12.42 1.20
CA VAL A 140 3.95 -13.45 0.81
C VAL A 140 5.24 -13.31 1.60
N LEU A 141 5.74 -12.08 1.81
CA LEU A 141 6.94 -11.81 2.62
C LEU A 141 6.77 -12.32 4.05
N LEU A 142 5.67 -11.99 4.72
CA LEU A 142 5.41 -12.44 6.09
C LEU A 142 5.23 -13.96 6.17
N GLN A 143 4.53 -14.56 5.22
CA GLN A 143 4.34 -16.00 5.19
C GLN A 143 5.66 -16.76 4.93
N THR A 144 6.50 -16.23 4.03
CA THR A 144 7.81 -16.84 3.77
C THR A 144 8.73 -16.69 4.97
N LEU A 145 8.74 -15.49 5.61
CA LEU A 145 9.50 -15.26 6.84
C LEU A 145 9.08 -16.22 7.95
N LYS A 146 7.75 -16.35 8.21
CA LYS A 146 7.20 -17.31 9.16
C LYS A 146 7.70 -18.72 8.87
N SER A 147 7.52 -19.20 7.64
CA SER A 147 7.91 -20.56 7.25
C SER A 147 9.40 -20.83 7.42
N GLU A 148 10.27 -19.87 7.07
CA GLU A 148 11.72 -20.04 7.19
C GLU A 148 12.20 -19.99 8.64
N VAL A 149 11.62 -19.12 9.48
CA VAL A 149 11.91 -19.07 10.92
C VAL A 149 11.47 -20.38 11.57
N GLU A 150 10.26 -20.85 11.32
CA GLU A 150 9.73 -22.10 11.84
C GLU A 150 10.59 -23.31 11.40
N ARG A 151 10.98 -23.38 10.14
CA ARG A 151 11.87 -24.41 9.61
C ARG A 151 13.23 -24.45 10.32
N LYS A 152 13.89 -23.27 10.49
CA LYS A 152 15.17 -23.17 11.18
C LYS A 152 15.05 -23.50 12.67
N MET A 153 13.94 -23.17 13.31
CA MET A 153 13.68 -23.56 14.70
C MET A 153 13.52 -25.08 14.83
N GLN A 154 12.82 -25.74 13.90
CA GLN A 154 12.70 -27.20 13.89
C GLN A 154 14.05 -27.89 13.77
N GLN A 155 14.90 -27.47 12.84
CA GLN A 155 16.22 -28.05 12.62
C GLN A 155 17.12 -27.95 13.87
N ARG A 156 16.94 -26.93 14.72
CA ARG A 156 17.68 -26.80 15.99
C ARG A 156 17.09 -27.63 17.13
N HIS A 157 15.78 -27.93 17.09
CA HIS A 157 15.08 -28.69 18.14
C HIS A 157 15.18 -30.21 18.00
N GLU A 158 15.58 -30.73 16.84
CA GLU A 158 15.94 -32.14 16.70
C GLU A 158 17.13 -32.53 17.59
N GLU A 159 17.89 -31.52 18.06
CA GLU A 159 19.02 -31.71 19.01
C GLU A 159 18.62 -31.57 20.51
N THR A 160 17.39 -31.10 20.85
CA THR A 160 16.96 -30.89 22.26
C THR A 160 15.46 -31.14 22.46
N ILE A 161 15.13 -32.07 23.35
CA ILE A 161 13.75 -32.51 23.66
C ILE A 161 13.04 -31.47 24.52
N HIS A 162 12.49 -30.41 23.96
CA HIS A 162 11.43 -29.60 24.58
C HIS A 162 10.57 -28.93 23.54
N ASP A 163 9.28 -29.29 23.53
CA ASP A 163 8.22 -28.88 22.62
C ASP A 163 7.69 -27.45 22.94
N ASN A 164 8.53 -26.43 22.85
CA ASN A 164 8.09 -25.03 22.84
C ASN A 164 8.17 -24.43 21.45
N SER A 165 7.82 -25.22 20.43
CA SER A 165 7.92 -24.84 19.04
C SER A 165 6.76 -23.95 18.62
N LYS A 166 7.07 -22.67 18.27
CA LYS A 166 6.58 -22.06 17.06
C LYS A 166 5.19 -21.50 17.09
N LYS A 167 5.11 -20.32 17.60
CA LYS A 167 3.83 -19.64 17.56
C LYS A 167 4.01 -18.31 16.85
N ILE A 168 4.00 -18.36 15.50
CA ILE A 168 4.01 -17.17 14.66
C ILE A 168 2.67 -17.07 13.95
N VAL A 169 2.04 -15.92 14.05
CA VAL A 169 0.74 -15.63 13.40
C VAL A 169 0.90 -14.42 12.49
N ASN A 170 0.43 -14.55 11.25
CA ASN A 170 0.35 -13.45 10.31
C ASN A 170 -1.01 -12.76 10.41
N LEU A 171 -1.03 -11.46 10.65
CA LEU A 171 -2.21 -10.61 10.71
C LEU A 171 -2.20 -9.59 9.58
N PHE A 172 -3.28 -9.53 8.81
CA PHE A 172 -3.52 -8.51 7.80
C PHE A 172 -4.63 -7.58 8.24
N LEU A 173 -4.27 -6.34 8.55
CA LEU A 173 -5.21 -5.31 8.97
C LEU A 173 -5.74 -4.53 7.76
N LEU A 174 -7.05 -4.61 7.55
CA LEU A 174 -7.75 -3.91 6.48
C LEU A 174 -8.14 -2.51 6.94
N VAL A 175 -7.55 -1.48 6.35
CA VAL A 175 -7.84 -0.06 6.63
C VAL A 175 -9.09 0.35 5.85
N ASP A 176 -10.23 -0.15 6.27
CA ASP A 176 -11.52 0.00 5.61
C ASP A 176 -12.25 1.31 5.95
N HIS A 177 -11.70 2.11 6.85
CA HIS A 177 -12.17 3.45 7.16
C HIS A 177 -11.67 4.52 6.17
N ASP A 178 -10.80 4.18 5.22
CA ASP A 178 -10.29 5.17 4.27
C ASP A 178 -11.35 5.60 3.26
N PHE A 179 -11.18 6.83 2.74
CA PHE A 179 -12.13 7.42 1.82
C PHE A 179 -12.08 6.78 0.44
N MET A 180 -13.22 6.81 -0.25
CA MET A 180 -13.36 6.31 -1.63
C MET A 180 -12.76 7.24 -2.67
N ASP A 181 -11.69 7.95 -2.35
CA ASP A 181 -10.93 8.76 -3.29
C ASP A 181 -9.74 7.98 -3.90
N GLY A 182 -9.23 8.47 -5.01
CA GLY A 182 -7.96 8.02 -5.60
C GLY A 182 -7.82 6.50 -5.79
N TRP A 183 -6.78 5.95 -5.17
CA TRP A 183 -6.27 4.61 -5.45
C TRP A 183 -7.13 3.46 -4.92
N ILE A 184 -7.90 3.68 -3.87
CA ILE A 184 -8.72 2.61 -3.27
C ILE A 184 -9.72 2.02 -4.28
N ARG A 185 -10.24 2.85 -5.17
CA ARG A 185 -11.27 2.49 -6.18
C ARG A 185 -10.72 2.25 -7.58
N LEU A 186 -9.39 2.13 -7.72
CA LEU A 186 -8.71 2.04 -9.00
C LEU A 186 -7.89 0.76 -9.08
N ALA A 187 -8.07 0.00 -10.18
CA ALA A 187 -7.19 -1.10 -10.54
C ALA A 187 -6.60 -0.83 -11.93
N LEU A 188 -5.33 -1.16 -12.11
CA LEU A 188 -4.56 -0.82 -13.30
C LEU A 188 -4.08 -2.09 -14.01
N LEU A 189 -4.19 -2.08 -15.34
CA LEU A 189 -3.65 -3.10 -16.24
C LEU A 189 -2.77 -2.43 -17.30
N PRO A 190 -1.56 -2.98 -17.60
CA PRO A 190 -0.68 -2.42 -18.63
C PRO A 190 -1.34 -2.47 -20.00
N SER A 191 -1.37 -1.35 -20.74
CA SER A 191 -1.99 -1.32 -22.07
C SER A 191 -1.64 -0.07 -22.86
N VAL A 192 -0.78 -0.20 -23.85
CA VAL A 192 -0.41 0.89 -24.78
C VAL A 192 -1.55 1.32 -25.70
N LYS A 193 -2.61 0.53 -25.80
CA LYS A 193 -3.83 0.90 -26.55
C LYS A 193 -4.62 2.04 -25.87
N HIS A 194 -4.28 2.37 -24.60
CA HIS A 194 -4.89 3.46 -23.83
C HIS A 194 -3.94 4.66 -23.74
N SER A 195 -4.51 5.86 -23.54
CA SER A 195 -3.77 7.13 -23.60
C SER A 195 -2.59 7.22 -22.64
N LEU A 196 -2.72 6.65 -21.45
CA LEU A 196 -1.71 6.68 -20.38
C LEU A 196 -0.85 5.41 -20.32
N GLY A 197 -0.87 4.54 -21.34
CA GLY A 197 -0.15 3.26 -21.30
C GLY A 197 -0.78 2.23 -20.35
N ARG A 198 -2.03 2.46 -19.91
CA ARG A 198 -2.72 1.59 -18.95
C ARG A 198 -4.23 1.64 -19.14
N LEU A 199 -4.89 0.49 -18.94
CA LEU A 199 -6.34 0.41 -18.74
C LEU A 199 -6.63 0.67 -17.24
N GLU A 200 -7.55 1.57 -16.97
CA GLU A 200 -8.03 1.87 -15.63
C GLU A 200 -9.42 1.24 -15.43
N LEU A 201 -9.50 0.27 -14.52
CA LEU A 201 -10.75 -0.22 -13.97
C LEU A 201 -11.08 0.65 -12.75
N ARG A 202 -12.17 1.36 -12.80
CA ARG A 202 -12.52 2.33 -11.74
C ARG A 202 -13.94 2.11 -11.25
N LEU A 203 -14.13 2.12 -9.93
CA LEU A 203 -15.47 2.26 -9.36
C LEU A 203 -15.94 3.71 -9.57
N PRO A 204 -17.03 3.94 -10.30
CA PRO A 204 -17.59 5.27 -10.45
C PRO A 204 -18.20 5.74 -9.12
N VAL A 205 -17.80 6.91 -8.65
CA VAL A 205 -18.34 7.54 -7.45
C VAL A 205 -18.65 9.01 -7.73
N SER A 206 -19.70 9.53 -7.12
CA SER A 206 -20.04 10.95 -7.17
C SER A 206 -19.07 11.78 -6.31
N ASN A 207 -19.09 13.10 -6.50
CA ASN A 207 -18.30 14.00 -5.66
C ASN A 207 -18.68 13.94 -4.17
N SER A 208 -19.91 13.59 -3.84
CA SER A 208 -20.36 13.40 -2.46
C SER A 208 -19.91 12.07 -1.87
N THR A 209 -19.95 10.98 -2.66
CA THR A 209 -19.62 9.64 -2.18
C THR A 209 -18.11 9.37 -2.08
N LYS A 210 -17.25 10.16 -2.75
CA LYS A 210 -15.79 10.01 -2.60
C LYS A 210 -15.28 10.20 -1.18
N TRP A 211 -16.04 10.89 -0.33
CA TRP A 211 -15.72 11.12 1.08
C TRP A 211 -16.37 10.12 2.04
N GLN A 212 -17.01 9.08 1.54
CA GLN A 212 -17.45 7.96 2.38
C GLN A 212 -16.29 7.02 2.67
N MET A 213 -16.34 6.36 3.82
CA MET A 213 -15.42 5.29 4.16
C MET A 213 -15.70 4.05 3.31
N ALA A 214 -14.67 3.28 2.96
CA ALA A 214 -14.82 2.08 2.14
C ALA A 214 -15.75 1.04 2.77
N SER A 215 -15.75 0.93 4.10
CA SER A 215 -16.66 0.06 4.88
C SER A 215 -18.14 0.44 4.72
N ASN A 216 -18.44 1.71 4.50
CA ASN A 216 -19.82 2.21 4.32
C ASN A 216 -20.22 2.33 2.84
N MET A 217 -19.29 2.07 1.94
CA MET A 217 -19.60 2.08 0.50
C MET A 217 -20.33 0.79 0.13
N PRO A 218 -21.51 0.86 -0.51
CA PRO A 218 -22.21 -0.34 -0.93
C PRO A 218 -21.39 -1.16 -1.93
N ILE A 219 -21.70 -2.45 -2.03
CA ILE A 219 -21.10 -3.31 -3.05
C ILE A 219 -21.39 -2.73 -4.44
N PRO A 220 -20.44 -2.77 -5.39
CA PRO A 220 -20.69 -2.32 -6.76
C PRO A 220 -21.88 -3.04 -7.39
N GLY A 221 -22.75 -2.32 -8.07
CA GLY A 221 -23.87 -2.94 -8.76
C GLY A 221 -23.40 -3.96 -9.81
N ARG A 222 -24.20 -5.00 -10.08
CA ARG A 222 -23.90 -6.07 -11.05
C ARG A 222 -23.50 -5.52 -12.43
N THR A 223 -24.10 -4.43 -12.87
CA THR A 223 -23.76 -3.74 -14.13
C THR A 223 -22.30 -3.29 -14.14
N VAL A 224 -21.79 -2.76 -13.02
CA VAL A 224 -20.40 -2.32 -12.89
C VAL A 224 -19.44 -3.52 -12.92
N LEU A 225 -19.77 -4.59 -12.20
CA LEU A 225 -18.99 -5.82 -12.22
C LEU A 225 -18.90 -6.42 -13.62
N ASN A 226 -20.04 -6.52 -14.34
CA ASN A 226 -20.09 -6.99 -15.72
C ASN A 226 -19.33 -6.07 -16.68
N TYR A 227 -19.34 -4.77 -16.43
CA TYR A 227 -18.55 -3.81 -17.20
C TYR A 227 -17.05 -4.05 -17.02
N TRP A 228 -16.56 -4.26 -15.79
CA TRP A 228 -15.16 -4.60 -15.54
C TRP A 228 -14.76 -5.91 -16.23
N ARG A 229 -15.58 -6.95 -16.15
CA ARG A 229 -15.33 -8.21 -16.87
C ARG A 229 -15.16 -7.98 -18.38
N LYS A 230 -16.07 -7.20 -19.00
CA LYS A 230 -15.98 -6.84 -20.43
C LYS A 230 -14.71 -6.06 -20.75
N GLN A 231 -14.31 -5.11 -19.89
CA GLN A 231 -13.07 -4.34 -20.06
C GLN A 231 -11.84 -5.24 -20.02
N ILE A 232 -11.75 -6.14 -19.03
CA ILE A 232 -10.65 -7.10 -18.91
C ILE A 232 -10.64 -8.05 -20.10
N THR A 233 -11.75 -8.64 -20.48
CA THR A 233 -11.85 -9.52 -21.67
C THR A 233 -11.43 -8.79 -22.95
N SER A 234 -11.81 -7.53 -23.11
CA SER A 234 -11.37 -6.71 -24.24
C SER A 234 -9.86 -6.43 -24.20
N TRP A 235 -9.34 -6.15 -23.00
CA TRP A 235 -7.90 -5.97 -22.79
C TRP A 235 -7.11 -7.25 -23.12
N LEU A 236 -7.55 -8.42 -22.64
CA LEU A 236 -6.97 -9.71 -22.99
C LEU A 236 -6.89 -9.91 -24.51
N ARG A 237 -8.02 -9.75 -25.20
CA ARG A 237 -8.10 -9.93 -26.65
C ARG A 237 -7.18 -8.98 -27.41
N LYS A 238 -7.06 -7.72 -26.97
CA LYS A 238 -6.26 -6.69 -27.65
C LYS A 238 -4.76 -6.87 -27.43
N ASN A 239 -4.33 -7.42 -26.29
CA ASN A 239 -2.92 -7.59 -25.95
C ASN A 239 -2.41 -9.02 -26.23
N SER A 240 -3.28 -9.98 -26.55
CA SER A 240 -2.90 -11.34 -26.94
C SER A 240 -2.54 -11.50 -28.44
N THR A 241 -2.40 -10.40 -29.17
CA THR A 241 -2.03 -10.38 -30.58
C THR A 241 -0.53 -10.35 -30.82
N SER A 242 0.29 -10.17 -29.77
CA SER A 242 1.74 -10.19 -29.87
C SER A 242 2.24 -11.56 -30.35
N LEU A 243 3.36 -11.57 -31.05
CA LEU A 243 3.97 -12.78 -31.62
C LEU A 243 4.23 -13.88 -30.57
N LEU A 244 4.55 -13.49 -29.34
CA LEU A 244 4.81 -14.41 -28.24
C LEU A 244 3.53 -15.08 -27.67
N HIS A 245 2.37 -14.48 -27.88
CA HIS A 245 1.08 -14.98 -27.38
C HIS A 245 0.19 -15.60 -28.46
N SER A 246 0.65 -15.64 -29.71
CA SER A 246 -0.15 -16.08 -30.86
C SER A 246 -0.41 -17.59 -30.90
N SER A 247 0.35 -18.40 -30.12
CA SER A 247 0.10 -19.85 -30.09
C SER A 247 -1.28 -20.17 -29.48
N PRO A 248 -2.04 -21.14 -30.03
CA PRO A 248 -3.33 -21.54 -29.49
C PRO A 248 -3.26 -21.97 -28.01
N SER A 249 -2.17 -22.66 -27.61
CA SER A 249 -1.94 -23.09 -26.23
C SER A 249 -1.79 -21.94 -25.25
N ASN A 250 -1.10 -20.86 -25.64
CA ASN A 250 -0.94 -19.68 -24.78
C ASN A 250 -2.25 -18.92 -24.64
N LYS A 251 -3.05 -18.83 -25.70
CA LYS A 251 -4.39 -18.18 -25.65
C LYS A 251 -5.36 -18.94 -24.74
N SER A 252 -5.37 -20.28 -24.82
CA SER A 252 -6.16 -21.11 -23.89
C SER A 252 -5.70 -20.88 -22.45
N TYR A 253 -4.41 -20.99 -22.19
CA TYR A 253 -3.84 -20.79 -20.86
C TYR A 253 -4.25 -19.44 -20.21
N ILE A 254 -4.11 -18.35 -20.96
CA ILE A 254 -4.51 -17.00 -20.49
C ILE A 254 -6.01 -16.92 -20.22
N SER A 255 -6.83 -17.49 -21.12
CA SER A 255 -8.28 -17.51 -20.96
C SER A 255 -8.74 -18.32 -19.76
N ASP A 256 -8.16 -19.50 -19.58
CA ASP A 256 -8.49 -20.41 -18.48
C ASP A 256 -8.10 -19.79 -17.13
N ASN A 257 -6.92 -19.18 -17.04
CA ASN A 257 -6.49 -18.44 -15.87
C ASN A 257 -7.43 -17.28 -15.52
N PHE A 258 -7.91 -16.56 -16.54
CA PHE A 258 -8.86 -15.48 -16.31
C PHE A 258 -10.20 -16.00 -15.78
N GLU A 259 -10.73 -17.07 -16.35
CA GLU A 259 -12.02 -17.64 -15.90
C GLU A 259 -11.90 -18.20 -14.48
N GLN A 260 -10.80 -18.87 -14.13
CA GLN A 260 -10.55 -19.32 -12.74
C GLN A 260 -10.49 -18.12 -11.78
N PHE A 261 -9.76 -17.07 -12.11
CA PHE A 261 -9.75 -15.86 -11.30
C PHE A 261 -11.14 -15.23 -11.16
N TRP A 262 -11.91 -15.20 -12.26
CA TRP A 262 -13.23 -14.59 -12.23
C TRP A 262 -14.25 -15.37 -11.40
N GLN A 263 -14.09 -16.69 -11.27
CA GLN A 263 -14.89 -17.49 -10.34
C GLN A 263 -14.70 -17.03 -8.88
N GLU A 264 -13.47 -16.71 -8.48
CA GLU A 264 -13.20 -16.18 -7.14
C GLU A 264 -13.77 -14.75 -6.95
N VAL A 265 -13.76 -13.94 -8.01
CA VAL A 265 -14.41 -12.62 -8.01
C VAL A 265 -15.92 -12.76 -7.78
N GLU A 266 -16.59 -13.67 -8.50
CA GLU A 266 -18.04 -13.93 -8.36
C GLU A 266 -18.39 -14.48 -6.97
N LEU A 267 -17.58 -15.40 -6.45
CA LEU A 267 -17.76 -15.96 -5.11
C LEU A 267 -17.67 -14.84 -4.06
N SER A 268 -16.62 -14.05 -4.10
CA SER A 268 -16.40 -12.93 -3.16
C SER A 268 -17.51 -11.88 -3.27
N TYR A 269 -17.93 -11.56 -4.50
CA TYR A 269 -19.04 -10.63 -4.74
C TYR A 269 -20.35 -11.15 -4.13
N SER A 270 -20.63 -12.45 -4.25
CA SER A 270 -21.87 -13.05 -3.73
C SER A 270 -21.99 -13.01 -2.20
N LYS A 271 -20.85 -12.93 -1.49
CA LYS A 271 -20.78 -12.92 -0.03
C LYS A 271 -20.66 -11.53 0.57
N ALA A 272 -20.18 -10.58 -0.20
CA ALA A 272 -19.91 -9.22 0.26
C ALA A 272 -21.18 -8.40 0.47
N LYS A 273 -21.15 -7.52 1.48
CA LYS A 273 -22.22 -6.55 1.78
C LYS A 273 -21.77 -5.13 1.45
N SER A 274 -20.47 -4.89 1.39
CA SER A 274 -19.86 -3.59 1.13
C SER A 274 -18.76 -3.70 0.07
N TYR A 275 -18.31 -2.56 -0.43
CA TYR A 275 -17.12 -2.47 -1.29
C TYR A 275 -15.88 -3.03 -0.60
N SER A 276 -15.71 -2.71 0.67
CA SER A 276 -14.60 -3.23 1.48
C SER A 276 -14.65 -4.76 1.57
N ASP A 277 -15.83 -5.34 1.85
CA ASP A 277 -15.99 -6.79 1.90
C ASP A 277 -15.62 -7.44 0.58
N PHE A 278 -16.14 -6.92 -0.54
CA PHE A 278 -15.87 -7.48 -1.85
C PHE A 278 -14.36 -7.66 -2.11
N ASN A 279 -13.59 -6.61 -1.89
CA ASN A 279 -12.15 -6.65 -2.18
C ASN A 279 -11.38 -7.45 -1.12
N SER A 280 -11.72 -7.32 0.15
CA SER A 280 -11.05 -8.04 1.22
C SER A 280 -11.37 -9.55 1.24
N PHE A 281 -12.59 -9.93 0.87
CA PHE A 281 -12.94 -11.34 0.71
C PHE A 281 -12.19 -11.97 -0.46
N LEU A 282 -12.11 -11.28 -1.60
CA LEU A 282 -11.30 -11.73 -2.74
C LEU A 282 -9.83 -11.94 -2.35
N MET A 283 -9.24 -10.98 -1.61
CA MET A 283 -7.87 -11.13 -1.10
C MET A 283 -7.74 -12.36 -0.19
N SER A 284 -8.66 -12.53 0.75
CA SER A 284 -8.63 -13.65 1.69
C SER A 284 -8.88 -15.01 1.01
N GLN A 285 -9.77 -15.08 -0.01
CA GLN A 285 -9.95 -16.28 -0.84
C GLN A 285 -8.65 -16.66 -1.55
N ILE A 286 -8.00 -15.72 -2.21
CA ILE A 286 -6.71 -15.94 -2.90
C ILE A 286 -5.66 -16.42 -1.89
N VAL A 287 -5.48 -15.71 -0.79
CA VAL A 287 -4.41 -15.95 0.18
C VAL A 287 -4.62 -17.26 0.95
N ASN A 288 -5.81 -17.47 1.52
CA ASN A 288 -6.02 -18.55 2.46
C ASN A 288 -6.54 -19.83 1.81
N LYS A 289 -7.36 -19.73 0.73
CA LYS A 289 -7.87 -20.92 0.08
C LYS A 289 -7.02 -21.37 -1.10
N ILE A 290 -6.61 -20.45 -1.97
CA ILE A 290 -5.86 -20.82 -3.18
C ILE A 290 -4.39 -21.03 -2.86
N TRP A 291 -3.76 -20.10 -2.11
CA TRP A 291 -2.34 -20.21 -1.74
C TRP A 291 -2.12 -21.11 -0.51
N GLY A 292 -3.17 -21.44 0.23
CA GLY A 292 -3.10 -22.30 1.42
C GLY A 292 -2.42 -21.64 2.62
N TYR A 293 -2.39 -20.30 2.67
CA TYR A 293 -1.83 -19.56 3.81
C TYR A 293 -2.82 -19.56 4.99
N ASP A 294 -2.32 -19.14 6.15
CA ASP A 294 -3.10 -19.06 7.39
C ASP A 294 -3.16 -17.61 7.92
N THR A 295 -3.11 -16.63 7.00
CA THR A 295 -3.14 -15.21 7.33
C THR A 295 -4.50 -14.82 7.92
N LEU A 296 -4.47 -14.17 9.08
CA LEU A 296 -5.65 -13.67 9.76
C LEU A 296 -6.02 -12.29 9.21
N PHE A 297 -7.19 -12.17 8.61
CA PHE A 297 -7.73 -10.90 8.12
C PHE A 297 -8.69 -10.28 9.13
N VAL A 298 -8.63 -8.95 9.29
CA VAL A 298 -9.56 -8.22 10.16
C VAL A 298 -9.77 -6.79 9.67
N ARG A 299 -10.99 -6.26 9.88
CA ARG A 299 -11.36 -4.88 9.52
C ARG A 299 -11.02 -3.91 10.65
N LEU A 300 -10.35 -2.81 10.32
CA LEU A 300 -9.96 -1.79 11.29
C LEU A 300 -11.17 -1.12 11.96
N THR A 301 -12.26 -0.88 11.20
CA THR A 301 -13.48 -0.28 11.75
C THR A 301 -14.19 -1.15 12.80
N GLU A 302 -13.98 -2.46 12.77
CA GLU A 302 -14.60 -3.37 13.73
C GLU A 302 -13.77 -3.54 15.02
N ILE A 303 -12.44 -3.41 14.94
CA ILE A 303 -11.53 -3.70 16.07
C ILE A 303 -11.23 -2.52 16.99
N SER A 304 -11.90 -1.38 16.84
CA SER A 304 -11.70 -0.25 17.77
C SER A 304 -11.86 -0.64 19.25
N PRO A 305 -12.78 -1.55 19.65
CA PRO A 305 -12.87 -2.02 21.03
C PRO A 305 -11.62 -2.77 21.56
N VAL A 306 -10.78 -3.31 20.66
CA VAL A 306 -9.51 -3.92 21.03
C VAL A 306 -8.48 -2.88 21.49
N PHE A 307 -8.65 -1.62 21.06
CA PHE A 307 -7.73 -0.51 21.30
C PHE A 307 -8.24 0.46 22.38
N ALA A 308 -9.18 0.07 23.21
CA ALA A 308 -9.75 0.96 24.25
C ALA A 308 -8.67 1.59 25.14
N ASP A 309 -7.80 0.76 25.72
CA ASP A 309 -6.71 1.21 26.59
C ASP A 309 -5.64 2.03 25.84
N GLY A 310 -5.41 1.70 24.57
CA GLY A 310 -4.52 2.45 23.69
C GLY A 310 -5.07 3.83 23.34
N PHE A 311 -6.36 3.95 23.08
CA PHE A 311 -7.00 5.25 22.88
C PHE A 311 -6.95 6.11 24.14
N GLU A 312 -7.24 5.53 25.31
CA GLU A 312 -7.10 6.22 26.59
C GLU A 312 -5.67 6.74 26.76
N TYR A 313 -4.67 5.89 26.52
CA TYR A 313 -3.27 6.27 26.63
C TYR A 313 -2.86 7.39 25.66
N LEU A 314 -3.23 7.29 24.38
CA LEU A 314 -2.89 8.29 23.36
C LEU A 314 -3.60 9.63 23.59
N ILE A 315 -4.84 9.62 24.05
CA ILE A 315 -5.61 10.83 24.35
C ILE A 315 -5.06 11.52 25.60
N SER A 316 -4.78 10.76 26.67
CA SER A 316 -4.19 11.29 27.91
C SER A 316 -2.78 11.86 27.69
N ASN A 317 -2.00 11.30 26.75
CA ASN A 317 -0.67 11.77 26.39
C ASN A 317 -0.63 12.60 25.10
N PHE A 318 -1.77 13.18 24.70
CA PHE A 318 -1.89 13.86 23.40
C PHE A 318 -0.88 14.98 23.21
N SER A 319 -0.59 15.78 24.24
CA SER A 319 0.42 16.85 24.14
C SER A 319 1.79 16.31 23.74
N ARG A 320 2.27 15.24 24.40
CA ARG A 320 3.54 14.59 24.08
C ARG A 320 3.57 14.05 22.65
N TYR A 321 2.48 13.37 22.25
CA TYR A 321 2.32 12.86 20.89
C TYR A 321 2.34 13.99 19.84
N SER A 322 1.58 15.05 20.05
CA SER A 322 1.50 16.21 19.17
C SER A 322 2.85 16.92 19.01
N ASP A 323 3.55 17.15 20.13
CA ASP A 323 4.87 17.79 20.15
C ASP A 323 5.93 16.94 19.45
N ALA A 324 5.91 15.61 19.62
CA ALA A 324 6.80 14.69 18.92
C ALA A 324 6.64 14.80 17.40
N LEU A 325 5.41 14.78 16.91
CA LEU A 325 5.13 14.89 15.46
C LEU A 325 5.48 16.26 14.90
N ARG A 326 5.21 17.34 15.65
CA ARG A 326 5.55 18.71 15.24
C ARG A 326 7.07 18.90 15.13
N LYS A 327 7.83 18.39 16.11
CA LYS A 327 9.30 18.42 16.09
C LYS A 327 9.84 17.60 14.92
N ALA A 328 9.26 16.41 14.66
CA ALA A 328 9.62 15.56 13.54
C ALA A 328 9.39 16.24 12.19
N GLU A 329 8.19 16.80 11.95
CA GLU A 329 7.89 17.56 10.72
C GLU A 329 8.91 18.67 10.49
N SER A 330 9.13 19.52 11.50
CA SER A 330 10.07 20.65 11.41
C SER A 330 11.51 20.19 11.11
N MET A 331 11.92 19.05 11.68
CA MET A 331 13.23 18.46 11.43
C MET A 331 13.35 17.97 9.99
N PHE A 332 12.41 17.16 9.51
CA PHE A 332 12.46 16.61 8.15
C PHE A 332 12.35 17.69 7.07
N LEU A 333 11.50 18.70 7.28
CA LEU A 333 11.40 19.84 6.35
C LEU A 333 12.69 20.64 6.21
N ARG A 334 13.46 20.80 7.31
CA ARG A 334 14.79 21.44 7.25
C ARG A 334 15.80 20.66 6.40
N HIS A 335 15.60 19.36 6.24
CA HIS A 335 16.41 18.50 5.36
C HIS A 335 15.78 18.33 3.96
N GLY A 336 14.77 19.13 3.62
CA GLY A 336 14.07 19.05 2.33
C GLY A 336 13.18 17.81 2.16
N ILE A 337 12.87 17.09 3.25
CA ILE A 337 12.08 15.86 3.23
C ILE A 337 10.64 16.18 3.61
N ASN A 338 9.72 16.04 2.65
CA ASN A 338 8.29 16.09 2.94
C ASN A 338 7.78 14.68 3.28
N THR A 339 7.41 14.47 4.53
CA THR A 339 6.91 13.18 5.05
C THR A 339 5.39 13.05 4.96
N GLY A 340 4.67 14.04 4.43
CA GLY A 340 3.22 14.08 4.45
C GLY A 340 2.60 14.33 5.84
N VAL A 341 3.40 14.41 6.91
CA VAL A 341 2.95 14.89 8.21
C VAL A 341 2.78 16.40 8.14
N SER A 342 1.69 16.91 8.66
CA SER A 342 1.34 18.33 8.61
C SER A 342 0.63 18.76 9.90
N SER A 343 0.36 20.05 10.04
CA SER A 343 -0.39 20.59 11.17
C SER A 343 -1.73 19.86 11.40
N SER A 344 -2.39 19.41 10.32
CA SER A 344 -3.61 18.61 10.45
C SER A 344 -3.37 17.24 11.11
N THR A 345 -2.15 16.73 11.08
CA THR A 345 -1.80 15.44 11.70
C THR A 345 -1.63 15.58 13.21
N TYR A 346 -0.93 16.60 13.70
CA TYR A 346 -0.60 16.73 15.12
C TYR A 346 -1.49 17.69 15.91
N LEU A 347 -2.28 18.57 15.25
CA LEU A 347 -3.28 19.41 15.94
C LEU A 347 -4.63 18.71 16.17
N ASN A 348 -4.88 17.58 15.50
CA ASN A 348 -6.07 16.79 15.70
C ASN A 348 -5.77 15.59 16.60
N ALA A 349 -6.80 15.12 17.32
CA ALA A 349 -6.73 13.91 18.12
C ALA A 349 -6.20 12.71 17.33
N PRO A 350 -5.62 11.69 17.97
CA PRO A 350 -5.08 10.52 17.30
C PRO A 350 -6.15 9.61 16.67
N VAL A 351 -7.39 10.06 16.67
CA VAL A 351 -8.56 9.32 16.20
C VAL A 351 -9.40 10.11 15.20
N TRP A 352 -10.17 9.39 14.40
CA TRP A 352 -11.29 9.88 13.61
C TRP A 352 -12.60 9.62 14.36
N LEU A 353 -13.59 10.50 14.25
CA LEU A 353 -14.97 10.19 14.60
C LEU A 353 -15.78 9.86 13.34
N HIS A 354 -16.54 8.77 13.41
CA HIS A 354 -17.41 8.34 12.33
C HIS A 354 -18.70 9.16 12.32
N CYS A 355 -19.15 9.54 11.14
CA CYS A 355 -20.38 10.28 10.94
C CYS A 355 -21.51 9.36 10.45
N LYS A 356 -22.74 9.63 10.87
CA LYS A 356 -23.94 8.89 10.41
C LYS A 356 -24.12 8.91 8.88
N CYS A 357 -23.50 9.87 8.17
CA CYS A 357 -23.53 9.91 6.70
C CYS A 357 -22.59 8.89 6.03
N GLY A 358 -21.88 8.05 6.78
CA GLY A 358 -20.90 7.08 6.25
C GLY A 358 -19.49 7.63 6.06
N SER A 359 -19.25 8.90 6.39
CA SER A 359 -17.95 9.56 6.37
C SER A 359 -17.34 9.65 7.78
N LYS A 360 -16.23 10.38 7.91
CA LYS A 360 -15.54 10.62 9.19
C LYS A 360 -15.07 12.06 9.31
N ALA A 361 -14.73 12.47 10.53
CA ALA A 361 -14.21 13.79 10.84
C ALA A 361 -12.87 13.72 11.57
N PRO A 362 -11.91 14.60 11.24
CA PRO A 362 -10.80 14.91 12.14
C PRO A 362 -11.37 15.66 13.33
N VAL A 363 -10.89 15.35 14.52
CA VAL A 363 -11.41 15.96 15.75
C VAL A 363 -10.29 16.54 16.59
N LYS A 364 -10.61 17.59 17.35
CA LYS A 364 -9.73 18.19 18.35
C LYS A 364 -10.18 17.79 19.74
N ILE A 365 -9.24 17.76 20.67
CA ILE A 365 -9.49 17.50 22.08
C ILE A 365 -9.75 18.83 22.79
N TYR A 366 -10.83 18.89 23.55
CA TYR A 366 -11.19 20.02 24.38
C TYR A 366 -11.40 19.57 25.82
N GLU A 367 -10.89 20.34 26.77
CA GLU A 367 -11.19 20.20 28.18
C GLU A 367 -12.32 21.15 28.54
N LYS A 368 -13.39 20.62 29.12
CA LYS A 368 -14.51 21.40 29.64
C LYS A 368 -14.49 21.35 31.15
N LYS A 369 -14.30 22.51 31.80
CA LYS A 369 -14.49 22.66 33.24
C LYS A 369 -15.99 22.61 33.54
N MET A 370 -16.42 21.69 34.36
CA MET A 370 -17.78 21.68 34.90
C MET A 370 -17.78 22.50 36.19
N SER A 371 -18.51 23.62 36.18
CA SER A 371 -18.78 24.36 37.39
C SER A 371 -19.79 23.55 38.20
N GLN A 372 -19.35 22.88 39.25
CA GLN A 372 -20.23 22.30 40.25
C GLN A 372 -20.16 23.14 41.51
N GLN A 373 -21.31 23.29 42.14
CA GLN A 373 -21.43 23.89 43.48
C GLN A 373 -20.87 22.98 44.58
N GLN A 374 -20.13 21.93 44.24
CA GLN A 374 -19.50 20.96 45.14
C GLN A 374 -18.03 20.75 44.81
N GLU A 375 -17.19 20.59 45.80
CA GLU A 375 -15.75 20.66 46.02
C GLU A 375 -14.77 20.03 45.02
N GLU A 376 -15.18 19.33 43.95
CA GLU A 376 -14.26 18.83 42.89
C GLU A 376 -14.64 19.34 41.50
N VAL A 377 -13.78 20.17 40.93
CA VAL A 377 -13.88 20.58 39.50
C VAL A 377 -13.54 19.39 38.63
N GLN A 378 -14.53 18.67 38.16
CA GLN A 378 -14.33 17.58 37.22
C GLN A 378 -14.14 18.13 35.81
N ASN A 379 -12.91 18.03 35.25
CA ASN A 379 -12.64 18.33 33.88
C ASN A 379 -13.08 17.17 32.99
N GLN A 380 -13.93 17.45 32.00
CA GLN A 380 -14.35 16.46 31.00
C GLN A 380 -13.55 16.62 29.69
N ILE A 381 -13.20 15.50 29.06
CA ILE A 381 -12.62 15.48 27.73
C ILE A 381 -13.71 15.33 26.68
N ILE A 382 -13.71 16.24 25.71
CA ILE A 382 -14.67 16.28 24.61
C ILE A 382 -13.90 16.29 23.28
N LEU A 383 -14.23 15.36 22.39
CA LEU A 383 -13.80 15.39 20.99
C LEU A 383 -14.80 16.20 20.16
N LYS A 384 -14.31 17.18 19.41
CA LYS A 384 -15.12 17.99 18.50
C LYS A 384 -14.51 18.06 17.12
N GLY A 385 -15.34 17.92 16.09
CA GLY A 385 -14.92 18.05 14.70
C GLY A 385 -16.09 18.30 13.76
N THR A 386 -15.76 18.45 12.49
CA THR A 386 -16.74 18.65 11.42
C THR A 386 -16.57 17.57 10.37
N CYS A 387 -17.64 16.87 10.03
CA CYS A 387 -17.64 15.83 9.02
C CYS A 387 -17.15 16.37 7.67
N ILE A 388 -16.22 15.66 7.06
CA ILE A 388 -15.63 16.09 5.77
C ILE A 388 -16.70 16.10 4.66
N SER A 389 -17.64 15.14 4.68
CA SER A 389 -18.67 15.00 3.63
C SER A 389 -19.87 15.92 3.88
N CYS A 390 -20.67 15.66 4.92
CA CYS A 390 -21.95 16.34 5.15
C CYS A 390 -21.85 17.64 5.96
N LYS A 391 -20.65 18.00 6.44
CA LYS A 391 -20.38 19.20 7.25
C LYS A 391 -21.07 19.23 8.63
N SER A 392 -21.71 18.15 9.05
CA SER A 392 -22.29 18.06 10.39
C SER A 392 -21.21 18.18 11.46
N HIS A 393 -21.54 18.88 12.54
CA HIS A 393 -20.70 18.95 13.72
C HIS A 393 -20.80 17.64 14.51
N LEU A 394 -19.66 17.04 14.80
CA LEU A 394 -19.56 15.84 15.63
C LEU A 394 -19.01 16.23 16.99
N LEU A 395 -19.62 15.69 18.02
CA LEU A 395 -19.23 15.89 19.41
C LEU A 395 -19.33 14.55 20.13
N MET A 396 -18.26 14.16 20.83
CA MET A 396 -18.22 12.96 21.65
C MET A 396 -17.61 13.34 23.00
N ASN A 397 -18.34 13.10 24.07
CA ASN A 397 -17.83 13.22 25.43
C ASN A 397 -17.14 11.89 25.78
N LEU A 398 -15.94 11.95 26.35
CA LEU A 398 -15.17 10.77 26.80
C LEU A 398 -15.20 10.59 28.33
N GLY A 399 -15.92 11.48 29.05
CA GLY A 399 -16.00 11.43 30.50
C GLY A 399 -14.91 12.25 31.19
N ASN A 400 -14.57 11.87 32.41
CA ASN A 400 -13.59 12.55 33.22
C ASN A 400 -12.19 12.46 32.60
N LYS A 401 -11.42 13.56 32.67
CA LYS A 401 -10.06 13.67 32.11
C LYS A 401 -9.10 12.57 32.62
N HIS A 402 -9.27 12.09 33.83
CA HIS A 402 -8.37 11.13 34.46
C HIS A 402 -8.76 9.67 34.20
N THR A 403 -10.01 9.39 33.86
CA THR A 403 -10.53 8.02 33.72
C THR A 403 -11.01 7.67 32.33
N LEU A 404 -11.40 8.70 31.53
CA LEU A 404 -11.95 8.53 30.17
C LEU A 404 -12.94 7.35 30.08
N GLU A 405 -13.81 7.20 31.11
CA GLU A 405 -14.61 6.01 31.37
C GLU A 405 -15.50 5.59 30.20
N LEU A 406 -15.89 6.53 29.33
CA LEU A 406 -16.70 6.23 28.15
C LEU A 406 -15.92 5.51 27.04
N LEU A 407 -14.57 5.44 27.11
CA LEU A 407 -13.78 4.58 26.23
C LEU A 407 -13.89 3.08 26.59
N LYS A 408 -14.59 2.72 27.66
CA LYS A 408 -14.94 1.33 27.99
C LYS A 408 -16.23 0.86 27.33
N ASP A 409 -17.02 1.79 26.78
CA ASP A 409 -18.25 1.47 26.05
C ASP A 409 -17.95 1.10 24.60
N GLU A 410 -18.23 -0.15 24.21
CA GLU A 410 -18.05 -0.64 22.84
C GLU A 410 -18.82 0.19 21.80
N GLN A 411 -20.01 0.73 22.15
CA GLN A 411 -20.80 1.56 21.24
C GLN A 411 -20.09 2.89 20.94
N VAL A 412 -19.39 3.45 21.92
CA VAL A 412 -18.57 4.67 21.75
C VAL A 412 -17.36 4.33 20.88
N LEU A 413 -16.68 3.23 21.15
CA LEU A 413 -15.49 2.80 20.42
C LEU A 413 -15.78 2.50 18.95
N HIS A 414 -16.93 1.91 18.60
CA HIS A 414 -17.33 1.69 17.20
C HIS A 414 -17.59 2.98 16.41
N GLN A 415 -17.75 4.12 17.09
CA GLN A 415 -17.89 5.42 16.43
C GLN A 415 -16.55 6.10 16.15
N MET A 416 -15.43 5.44 16.44
CA MET A 416 -14.10 6.00 16.24
C MET A 416 -13.14 4.98 15.61
N SER A 417 -12.10 5.50 15.01
CA SER A 417 -11.00 4.68 14.47
C SER A 417 -9.68 5.44 14.56
N PRO A 418 -8.54 4.75 14.66
CA PRO A 418 -7.24 5.41 14.78
C PRO A 418 -6.85 6.11 13.47
N ARG A 419 -6.05 7.17 13.55
CA ARG A 419 -5.38 7.78 12.41
C ARG A 419 -4.14 6.98 12.01
N ALA A 420 -3.52 7.30 10.86
CA ALA A 420 -2.47 6.48 10.25
C ALA A 420 -1.29 6.14 11.18
N ILE A 421 -0.64 7.13 11.80
CA ILE A 421 0.48 6.88 12.73
C ILE A 421 0.01 6.14 14.00
N PRO A 422 -1.10 6.54 14.66
CA PRO A 422 -1.67 5.81 15.77
C PRO A 422 -1.97 4.33 15.53
N ILE A 423 -2.29 3.90 14.31
CA ILE A 423 -2.54 2.47 14.04
C ILE A 423 -1.36 1.61 14.49
N LEU A 424 -0.13 1.97 14.11
CA LEU A 424 1.04 1.18 14.45
C LEU A 424 1.37 1.26 15.96
N LEU A 425 1.19 2.45 16.58
CA LEU A 425 1.34 2.63 18.03
C LEU A 425 0.41 1.70 18.81
N LEU A 426 -0.87 1.64 18.43
CA LEU A 426 -1.88 0.78 19.07
C LEU A 426 -1.59 -0.70 18.88
N LEU A 427 -1.22 -1.12 17.67
CA LEU A 427 -0.85 -2.50 17.39
C LEU A 427 0.34 -2.96 18.25
N CYS A 428 1.33 -2.10 18.44
CA CYS A 428 2.49 -2.43 19.28
C CYS A 428 2.12 -2.48 20.77
N ARG A 429 1.40 -1.46 21.25
CA ARG A 429 1.06 -1.32 22.67
C ARG A 429 0.03 -2.35 23.12
N ASP A 430 -1.05 -2.52 22.35
CA ASP A 430 -2.23 -3.28 22.79
C ASP A 430 -2.23 -4.73 22.31
N LEU A 431 -1.49 -5.07 21.24
CA LEU A 431 -1.37 -6.44 20.72
C LEU A 431 0.03 -7.02 20.84
N GLY A 432 1.06 -6.20 21.09
CA GLY A 432 2.45 -6.66 21.21
C GLY A 432 2.96 -7.26 19.90
N ILE A 433 2.78 -6.55 18.78
CA ILE A 433 3.27 -7.05 17.48
C ILE A 433 4.80 -7.09 17.46
N THR A 434 5.34 -8.13 16.80
CA THR A 434 6.78 -8.38 16.76
C THR A 434 7.40 -7.96 15.44
N CYS A 435 6.69 -8.15 14.33
CA CYS A 435 7.16 -7.80 12.99
C CYS A 435 6.12 -6.96 12.25
N TYR A 436 6.57 -5.96 11.51
CA TYR A 436 5.74 -5.10 10.69
C TYR A 436 6.30 -4.96 9.28
N VAL A 437 5.45 -5.09 8.25
CA VAL A 437 5.83 -4.79 6.87
C VAL A 437 5.24 -3.46 6.43
N SER A 438 6.10 -2.47 6.25
CA SER A 438 5.75 -1.17 5.68
C SER A 438 5.68 -1.22 4.15
N GLY A 439 5.02 -0.24 3.54
CA GLY A 439 5.13 0.02 2.09
C GLY A 439 6.28 0.99 1.79
N THR A 440 6.64 1.10 0.52
CA THR A 440 7.66 2.05 0.02
C THR A 440 7.12 3.47 -0.22
N GLY A 441 5.81 3.70 -0.06
CA GLY A 441 5.16 5.00 -0.19
C GLY A 441 4.99 5.71 1.16
N GLY A 442 3.92 6.46 1.32
CA GLY A 442 3.64 7.26 2.53
C GLY A 442 3.67 6.47 3.85
N SER A 443 3.42 5.14 3.83
CA SER A 443 3.55 4.32 5.04
C SER A 443 5.00 4.24 5.56
N MET A 444 6.00 4.31 4.67
CA MET A 444 7.41 4.38 5.09
C MET A 444 7.70 5.69 5.83
N ASP A 445 7.21 6.81 5.28
CA ASP A 445 7.35 8.12 5.94
C ASP A 445 6.71 8.13 7.32
N TYR A 446 5.48 7.60 7.43
CA TYR A 446 4.79 7.50 8.71
C TYR A 446 5.49 6.57 9.70
N THR A 447 6.21 5.53 9.24
CA THR A 447 6.98 4.65 10.11
C THR A 447 8.24 5.35 10.63
N VAL A 448 8.96 6.09 9.76
CA VAL A 448 10.14 6.87 10.17
C VAL A 448 9.75 8.00 11.13
N VAL A 449 8.73 8.77 10.83
CA VAL A 449 8.21 9.82 11.72
C VAL A 449 7.68 9.20 13.02
N GLY A 450 6.98 8.08 12.89
CA GLY A 450 6.43 7.31 14.01
C GLY A 450 7.50 6.90 15.02
N SER A 451 8.73 6.57 14.58
CA SER A 451 9.81 6.18 15.51
C SER A 451 10.07 7.21 16.60
N ILE A 452 9.93 8.49 16.28
CA ILE A 452 10.06 9.60 17.25
C ILE A 452 8.88 9.59 18.24
N ALA A 453 7.65 9.39 17.74
CA ALA A 453 6.48 9.30 18.62
C ALA A 453 6.51 8.06 19.51
N PHE A 454 6.99 6.92 19.02
CA PHE A 454 7.22 5.71 19.81
C PHE A 454 8.13 5.97 21.00
N LYS A 455 9.28 6.60 20.74
CA LYS A 455 10.26 6.94 21.80
C LYS A 455 9.67 7.91 22.81
N GLU A 456 9.02 8.98 22.34
CA GLU A 456 8.42 10.00 23.21
C GLU A 456 7.32 9.43 24.11
N LEU A 457 6.51 8.51 23.57
CA LEU A 457 5.44 7.86 24.31
C LEU A 457 5.89 6.62 25.10
N SER A 458 7.17 6.27 25.07
CA SER A 458 7.69 5.05 25.73
C SER A 458 6.96 3.77 25.28
N ILE A 459 6.59 3.70 24.00
CA ILE A 459 6.04 2.49 23.37
C ILE A 459 7.15 1.83 22.57
N ASN A 460 7.31 0.53 22.71
CA ASN A 460 8.31 -0.21 21.93
C ASN A 460 7.87 -0.35 20.48
N MET A 461 8.76 -0.05 19.55
CA MET A 461 8.56 -0.35 18.12
C MET A 461 8.54 -1.87 17.88
N PRO A 462 7.99 -2.34 16.73
CA PRO A 462 8.14 -3.74 16.36
C PRO A 462 9.62 -4.12 16.35
N SER A 463 9.95 -5.29 16.88
CA SER A 463 11.34 -5.77 16.94
C SER A 463 11.97 -5.94 15.56
N LEU A 464 11.14 -6.10 14.52
CA LEU A 464 11.56 -6.17 13.13
C LEU A 464 10.63 -5.35 12.25
N THR A 465 11.19 -4.43 11.47
CA THR A 465 10.46 -3.71 10.41
C THR A 465 11.04 -4.07 9.05
N LEU A 466 10.17 -4.46 8.11
CA LEU A 466 10.51 -4.85 6.76
C LEU A 466 9.90 -3.90 5.74
N VAL A 467 10.54 -3.78 4.59
CA VAL A 467 10.02 -3.05 3.43
C VAL A 467 10.29 -3.85 2.17
N TRP A 468 9.29 -3.97 1.31
CA TRP A 468 9.44 -4.63 0.02
C TRP A 468 8.77 -3.80 -1.08
N PRO A 469 9.50 -3.38 -2.13
CA PRO A 469 8.94 -2.60 -3.23
C PRO A 469 7.80 -3.33 -3.93
N SER A 470 6.79 -2.58 -4.32
CA SER A 470 5.62 -3.13 -5.03
C SER A 470 5.90 -3.48 -6.48
N ARG A 471 6.87 -2.79 -7.10
CA ARG A 471 7.19 -2.96 -8.52
C ARG A 471 7.92 -4.28 -8.75
N ASP A 472 7.53 -4.97 -9.81
CA ASP A 472 8.21 -6.13 -10.36
C ASP A 472 8.59 -5.85 -11.82
N SER A 473 9.66 -6.46 -12.31
CA SER A 473 9.99 -6.55 -13.73
C SER A 473 9.52 -7.90 -14.24
N TYR A 474 8.54 -7.93 -15.14
CA TYR A 474 8.10 -9.15 -15.76
C TYR A 474 7.49 -8.87 -17.15
N TYR A 475 7.39 -9.92 -17.95
CA TYR A 475 6.92 -9.83 -19.32
C TYR A 475 5.51 -10.44 -19.45
N GLY A 476 4.53 -9.77 -18.86
CA GLY A 476 3.12 -10.09 -19.05
C GLY A 476 2.60 -9.61 -20.42
N ILE A 477 1.37 -10.00 -20.76
CA ILE A 477 0.79 -9.67 -22.06
C ILE A 477 0.80 -8.18 -22.41
N GLY A 478 0.54 -7.32 -21.42
CA GLY A 478 0.52 -5.87 -21.65
C GLY A 478 1.90 -5.24 -21.77
N GLN A 479 2.90 -5.75 -21.05
CA GLN A 479 4.29 -5.30 -21.12
C GLN A 479 4.96 -5.73 -22.42
N LEU A 480 4.73 -6.96 -22.85
CA LEU A 480 5.26 -7.48 -24.13
C LEU A 480 4.70 -6.69 -25.32
N GLU A 481 3.39 -6.46 -25.38
CA GLU A 481 2.78 -5.62 -26.39
C GLU A 481 3.38 -4.20 -26.39
N ALA A 482 3.71 -3.68 -25.20
CA ALA A 482 4.32 -2.37 -25.07
C ALA A 482 5.73 -2.31 -25.65
N LEU A 483 6.58 -3.30 -25.34
CA LEU A 483 7.96 -3.38 -25.83
C LEU A 483 8.01 -3.59 -27.34
N GLU A 484 7.16 -4.48 -27.87
CA GLU A 484 7.06 -4.73 -29.33
C GLU A 484 6.72 -3.46 -30.11
N LEU A 485 5.85 -2.59 -29.56
CA LEU A 485 5.44 -1.35 -30.21
C LEU A 485 6.61 -0.39 -30.51
N VAL A 486 7.68 -0.44 -29.72
CA VAL A 486 8.90 0.37 -29.89
C VAL A 486 10.11 -0.47 -30.30
N GLN A 487 9.88 -1.73 -30.67
CA GLN A 487 10.92 -2.69 -31.11
C GLN A 487 12.04 -2.90 -30.08
N LEU A 488 11.69 -2.85 -28.79
CA LEU A 488 12.60 -3.18 -27.69
C LEU A 488 12.31 -4.59 -27.17
N THR A 489 13.34 -5.25 -26.64
CA THR A 489 13.26 -6.59 -26.05
C THR A 489 13.38 -6.57 -24.54
N ASP A 490 13.94 -5.52 -23.96
CA ASP A 490 14.15 -5.37 -22.53
C ASP A 490 13.52 -4.08 -21.98
N GLN A 491 12.97 -4.16 -20.78
CA GLN A 491 12.38 -3.02 -20.08
C GLN A 491 13.43 -1.97 -19.69
N SER A 492 14.68 -2.40 -19.44
CA SER A 492 15.79 -1.50 -19.09
C SER A 492 16.17 -0.55 -20.24
N ASP A 493 15.89 -0.94 -21.49
CA ASP A 493 16.21 -0.14 -22.68
C ASP A 493 15.22 0.99 -22.93
N VAL A 494 14.05 0.98 -22.27
CA VAL A 494 12.99 1.98 -22.52
C VAL A 494 13.42 3.39 -22.15
N MET A 495 14.09 3.56 -21.02
CA MET A 495 14.56 4.90 -20.59
C MET A 495 15.72 5.42 -21.47
N PRO A 496 16.80 4.65 -21.73
CA PRO A 496 17.85 5.06 -22.67
C PRO A 496 17.28 5.41 -24.06
N TYR A 497 16.35 4.61 -24.57
CA TYR A 497 15.68 4.92 -25.84
C TYR A 497 14.90 6.22 -25.80
N LEU A 498 14.12 6.46 -24.74
CA LEU A 498 13.39 7.72 -24.55
C LEU A 498 14.33 8.94 -24.50
N GLU A 499 15.44 8.83 -23.81
CA GLU A 499 16.46 9.88 -23.71
C GLU A 499 17.10 10.17 -25.06
N SER A 500 17.43 9.13 -25.85
CA SER A 500 17.96 9.30 -27.21
C SER A 500 16.97 10.03 -28.13
N LEU A 501 15.67 9.75 -28.01
CA LEU A 501 14.63 10.46 -28.75
C LEU A 501 14.50 11.94 -28.34
N ARG A 502 14.62 12.22 -27.04
CA ARG A 502 14.59 13.60 -26.53
C ARG A 502 15.79 14.42 -27.00
N GLN A 503 16.97 13.79 -27.02
CA GLN A 503 18.15 14.41 -27.57
C GLN A 503 17.96 14.75 -29.04
N LYS A 504 17.43 13.83 -29.86
CA LYS A 504 17.12 14.08 -31.27
C LYS A 504 16.10 15.22 -31.45
N ASP A 505 15.04 15.29 -30.62
CA ASP A 505 14.08 16.40 -30.67
C ASP A 505 14.75 17.73 -30.41
N ALA A 506 15.67 17.80 -29.41
CA ALA A 506 16.45 18.99 -29.11
C ALA A 506 17.40 19.40 -30.25
N GLU A 507 18.03 18.44 -30.92
CA GLU A 507 18.86 18.68 -32.12
C GLU A 507 18.04 19.29 -33.26
N PHE A 508 16.83 18.75 -33.52
CA PHE A 508 15.92 19.34 -34.51
C PHE A 508 15.50 20.77 -34.12
N GLU A 509 15.17 21.01 -32.84
CA GLU A 509 14.81 22.35 -32.36
C GLU A 509 15.98 23.34 -32.58
N GLY A 510 17.23 22.91 -32.28
CA GLY A 510 18.44 23.70 -32.54
C GLY A 510 18.64 24.05 -34.01
N ARG A 511 18.25 23.16 -34.95
CA ARG A 511 18.33 23.42 -36.41
C ARG A 511 17.18 24.27 -36.94
N ILE A 512 15.98 24.09 -36.40
CA ILE A 512 14.77 24.81 -36.83
C ILE A 512 14.80 26.27 -36.39
N LYS A 513 15.26 26.58 -35.19
CA LYS A 513 15.26 27.93 -34.62
C LYS A 513 15.98 28.94 -35.52
N PRO A 514 17.26 28.74 -35.94
CA PRO A 514 17.95 29.67 -36.83
C PRO A 514 17.24 29.88 -38.17
N LEU A 515 16.66 28.82 -38.76
CA LEU A 515 15.93 28.93 -40.01
C LEU A 515 14.63 29.75 -39.87
N VAL A 516 13.97 29.67 -38.73
CA VAL A 516 12.79 30.50 -38.43
C VAL A 516 13.20 31.98 -38.30
N GLU A 517 14.30 32.25 -37.62
CA GLU A 517 14.84 33.60 -37.46
C GLU A 517 15.24 34.18 -38.84
N GLU A 518 15.95 33.41 -39.66
CA GLU A 518 16.36 33.78 -41.01
C GLU A 518 15.14 34.01 -41.94
N ARG A 519 14.15 33.12 -41.89
CA ARG A 519 12.89 33.33 -42.62
C ARG A 519 12.24 34.66 -42.23
N ASN A 520 12.15 34.96 -40.93
CA ASN A 520 11.54 36.21 -40.44
C ASN A 520 12.33 37.44 -40.88
N ARG A 521 13.67 37.36 -40.90
CA ARG A 521 14.56 38.42 -41.43
C ARG A 521 14.29 38.68 -42.91
N ARG A 522 14.27 37.60 -43.74
CA ARG A 522 14.03 37.70 -45.17
C ARG A 522 12.64 38.26 -45.50
N VAL A 523 11.62 37.81 -44.79
CA VAL A 523 10.25 38.37 -44.95
C VAL A 523 10.24 39.86 -44.69
N LYS A 524 10.93 40.32 -43.63
CA LYS A 524 11.03 41.75 -43.31
C LYS A 524 11.76 42.55 -44.39
N ASN A 525 12.73 41.94 -45.07
CA ASN A 525 13.53 42.57 -46.13
C ASN A 525 12.92 42.42 -47.53
N GLY A 526 11.79 41.69 -47.69
CA GLY A 526 11.24 41.42 -49.00
C GLY A 526 12.03 40.38 -49.85
N GLU A 527 12.91 39.58 -49.22
CA GLU A 527 13.77 38.60 -49.85
C GLU A 527 13.01 37.26 -50.12
N PRO A 528 13.40 36.47 -51.13
CA PRO A 528 12.79 35.14 -51.38
C PRO A 528 13.00 34.19 -50.20
N ILE A 529 11.93 33.47 -49.82
CA ILE A 529 11.90 32.53 -48.68
C ILE A 529 11.64 31.08 -49.04
N GLN A 530 11.46 30.77 -50.35
CA GLN A 530 10.97 29.46 -50.83
C GLN A 530 11.85 28.30 -50.37
N THR A 531 13.18 28.44 -50.48
CA THR A 531 14.15 27.43 -50.04
C THR A 531 14.08 27.18 -48.53
N ILE A 532 14.03 28.26 -47.74
CA ILE A 532 13.93 28.14 -46.27
C ILE A 532 12.63 27.48 -45.84
N LEU A 533 11.53 27.78 -46.55
CA LEU A 533 10.24 27.13 -46.28
C LEU A 533 10.29 25.62 -46.56
N SER A 534 10.93 25.17 -47.63
CA SER A 534 11.13 23.76 -47.95
C SER A 534 11.94 23.05 -46.86
N ASP A 535 13.06 23.67 -46.44
CA ASP A 535 13.93 23.11 -45.39
C ASP A 535 13.21 23.05 -44.04
N LEU A 536 12.50 24.11 -43.68
CA LEU A 536 11.68 24.15 -42.46
C LEU A 536 10.57 23.10 -42.49
N PHE A 537 9.92 22.88 -43.64
CA PHE A 537 8.87 21.87 -43.78
C PHE A 537 9.45 20.46 -43.52
N SER A 538 10.56 20.13 -44.21
CA SER A 538 11.25 18.83 -44.05
C SER A 538 11.67 18.58 -42.60
N LEU A 539 12.39 19.52 -41.98
CA LEU A 539 12.85 19.39 -40.61
C LEU A 539 11.70 19.26 -39.60
N LYS A 540 10.62 20.04 -39.76
CA LYS A 540 9.45 19.96 -38.88
C LYS A 540 8.70 18.64 -39.05
N GLU A 541 8.68 18.07 -40.25
CA GLU A 541 8.04 16.76 -40.46
C GLU A 541 8.83 15.65 -39.76
N GLU A 542 10.17 15.66 -39.86
CA GLU A 542 11.02 14.71 -39.13
C GLU A 542 10.89 14.92 -37.61
N GLN A 543 10.90 16.14 -37.12
CA GLN A 543 10.68 16.45 -35.72
C GLN A 543 9.32 15.93 -35.22
N ARG A 544 8.26 16.05 -36.01
CA ARG A 544 6.93 15.51 -35.69
C ARG A 544 6.96 14.00 -35.53
N LYS A 545 7.72 13.27 -36.37
CA LYS A 545 7.90 11.81 -36.24
C LYS A 545 8.57 11.48 -34.92
N ILE A 546 9.68 12.16 -34.56
CA ILE A 546 10.36 11.98 -33.28
C ILE A 546 9.42 12.26 -32.10
N ARG A 547 8.69 13.36 -32.10
CA ARG A 547 7.73 13.71 -31.04
C ARG A 547 6.58 12.70 -30.91
N ARG A 548 6.16 12.07 -32.01
CA ARG A 548 5.20 10.92 -31.96
C ARG A 548 5.83 9.72 -31.28
N LEU A 549 7.08 9.37 -31.61
CA LEU A 549 7.80 8.28 -30.96
C LEU A 549 8.00 8.54 -29.45
N ILE A 550 8.36 9.76 -29.06
CA ILE A 550 8.45 10.15 -27.65
C ILE A 550 7.11 9.89 -26.92
N LYS A 551 5.99 10.30 -27.49
CA LYS A 551 4.66 10.06 -26.91
C LYS A 551 4.33 8.57 -26.77
N ILE A 552 4.70 7.77 -27.77
CA ILE A 552 4.51 6.31 -27.74
C ILE A 552 5.42 5.70 -26.67
N THR A 553 6.69 6.07 -26.63
CA THR A 553 7.66 5.55 -25.67
C THR A 553 7.29 5.92 -24.22
N LEU A 554 6.71 7.09 -23.99
CA LEU A 554 6.15 7.45 -22.67
C LEU A 554 5.01 6.53 -22.24
N LYS A 555 4.14 6.12 -23.17
CA LYS A 555 3.10 5.12 -22.86
C LYS A 555 3.71 3.74 -22.56
N VAL A 556 4.72 3.34 -23.33
CA VAL A 556 5.47 2.10 -23.10
C VAL A 556 6.10 2.12 -21.73
N ARG A 557 6.82 3.19 -21.38
CA ARG A 557 7.39 3.37 -20.05
C ARG A 557 6.34 3.19 -18.95
N ASN A 558 5.20 3.86 -19.07
CA ASN A 558 4.14 3.75 -18.07
C ASN A 558 3.58 2.32 -17.96
N ALA A 559 3.49 1.59 -19.07
CA ALA A 559 3.01 0.21 -19.08
C ALA A 559 4.00 -0.77 -18.43
N VAL A 560 5.32 -0.57 -18.62
CA VAL A 560 6.34 -1.47 -18.06
C VAL A 560 6.76 -1.11 -16.64
N GLU A 561 6.59 0.15 -16.22
CA GLU A 561 6.99 0.63 -14.89
C GLU A 561 5.88 0.57 -13.83
N MET A 562 4.63 0.33 -14.21
CA MET A 562 3.53 0.29 -13.27
C MET A 562 3.57 -0.95 -12.35
N SER A 563 2.91 -0.85 -11.19
CA SER A 563 2.55 -2.01 -10.37
C SER A 563 1.11 -2.40 -10.71
N PRO A 564 0.90 -3.44 -11.53
CA PRO A 564 -0.45 -3.80 -11.97
C PRO A 564 -1.26 -4.46 -10.85
N CYS A 565 -2.58 -4.52 -11.04
CA CYS A 565 -3.45 -5.21 -10.10
C CYS A 565 -3.32 -6.74 -10.24
N ILE A 566 -3.86 -7.47 -9.26
CA ILE A 566 -3.77 -8.94 -9.20
C ILE A 566 -4.34 -9.64 -10.43
N VAL A 567 -5.25 -9.02 -11.16
CA VAL A 567 -5.81 -9.56 -12.42
C VAL A 567 -4.72 -9.86 -13.43
N ASP A 568 -3.77 -8.93 -13.59
CA ASP A 568 -2.68 -9.08 -14.56
C ASP A 568 -1.78 -10.28 -14.19
N TYR A 569 -1.42 -10.41 -12.92
CA TYR A 569 -0.66 -11.56 -12.42
C TYR A 569 -1.44 -12.88 -12.55
N ALA A 570 -2.72 -12.87 -12.18
CA ALA A 570 -3.56 -14.05 -12.27
C ALA A 570 -3.66 -14.57 -13.70
N VAL A 571 -3.80 -13.69 -14.67
CA VAL A 571 -3.86 -14.03 -16.09
C VAL A 571 -2.55 -14.60 -16.61
N ASN A 572 -1.42 -13.96 -16.26
CA ASN A 572 -0.10 -14.35 -16.81
C ASN A 572 0.50 -15.59 -16.14
N PHE A 573 0.23 -15.83 -14.86
CA PHE A 573 0.82 -16.91 -14.07
C PHE A 573 -0.20 -17.95 -13.58
N GLY A 574 -1.50 -17.61 -13.58
CA GLY A 574 -2.53 -18.32 -12.81
C GLY A 574 -2.52 -17.87 -11.35
N VAL A 575 -3.72 -17.84 -10.74
CA VAL A 575 -3.88 -17.34 -9.36
C VAL A 575 -3.03 -18.15 -8.37
N ALA A 576 -3.02 -19.48 -8.49
CA ALA A 576 -2.28 -20.36 -7.59
C ALA A 576 -0.76 -20.16 -7.69
N ASN A 577 -0.24 -19.90 -8.89
CA ASN A 577 1.20 -19.83 -9.16
C ASN A 577 1.79 -18.44 -8.89
N THR A 578 0.97 -17.40 -8.81
CA THR A 578 1.42 -16.01 -8.66
C THR A 578 2.40 -15.83 -7.48
N GLN A 579 2.11 -16.43 -6.33
CA GLN A 579 2.95 -16.31 -5.13
C GLN A 579 4.28 -17.07 -5.22
N ILE A 580 4.38 -18.10 -6.07
CA ILE A 580 5.58 -18.97 -6.17
C ILE A 580 6.79 -18.15 -6.62
N GLN A 581 6.62 -17.26 -7.62
CA GLN A 581 7.70 -16.43 -8.14
C GLN A 581 8.22 -15.46 -7.07
N TRP A 582 7.33 -14.81 -6.32
CA TRP A 582 7.72 -13.91 -5.23
C TRP A 582 8.44 -14.66 -4.11
N ARG A 583 7.92 -15.84 -3.74
CA ARG A 583 8.55 -16.69 -2.71
C ARG A 583 9.93 -17.19 -3.15
N LYS A 584 10.08 -17.62 -4.41
CA LYS A 584 11.37 -18.05 -4.97
C LYS A 584 12.39 -16.92 -4.87
N HIS A 585 12.01 -15.70 -5.25
CA HIS A 585 12.91 -14.55 -5.16
C HIS A 585 13.39 -14.29 -3.72
N LEU A 586 12.53 -14.42 -2.71
CA LEU A 586 12.92 -14.25 -1.31
C LEU A 586 13.91 -15.30 -0.83
N LEU A 587 13.81 -16.52 -1.34
CA LEU A 587 14.64 -17.67 -0.93
C LEU A 587 15.97 -17.74 -1.67
N ASP A 588 16.11 -17.09 -2.81
CA ASP A 588 17.36 -17.02 -3.54
C ASP A 588 18.37 -16.14 -2.78
N SER A 589 19.53 -16.71 -2.42
CA SER A 589 20.48 -16.12 -1.47
C SER A 589 21.08 -14.77 -1.88
N ASP A 590 21.11 -14.47 -3.19
CA ASP A 590 21.76 -13.27 -3.75
C ASP A 590 20.77 -12.13 -4.05
N ASN A 591 19.48 -12.29 -3.73
CA ASN A 591 18.46 -11.32 -4.09
C ASN A 591 18.29 -10.19 -3.08
N SER A 592 18.49 -8.97 -3.54
CA SER A 592 18.16 -7.75 -2.79
C SER A 592 16.66 -7.50 -2.79
N LEU A 593 16.06 -7.29 -1.62
CA LEU A 593 14.65 -6.87 -1.51
C LEU A 593 14.40 -5.44 -2.05
N ALA A 594 15.44 -4.68 -2.33
CA ALA A 594 15.30 -3.33 -2.90
C ALA A 594 15.15 -3.33 -4.42
N ALA A 595 15.57 -4.41 -5.11
CA ALA A 595 15.49 -4.53 -6.56
C ALA A 595 14.10 -5.02 -7.03
N PRO A 596 13.64 -4.61 -8.21
CA PRO A 596 12.49 -5.21 -8.86
C PRO A 596 12.70 -6.71 -9.08
N ILE A 597 11.67 -7.52 -8.84
CA ILE A 597 11.71 -8.95 -9.06
C ILE A 597 11.56 -9.20 -10.57
N LEU A 598 12.48 -9.96 -11.15
CA LEU A 598 12.32 -10.47 -12.52
C LEU A 598 11.42 -11.71 -12.47
N MET A 599 10.23 -11.61 -13.05
CA MET A 599 9.28 -12.71 -13.12
C MET A 599 9.20 -13.24 -14.55
N MET A 600 9.37 -14.54 -14.72
CA MET A 600 9.20 -15.23 -16.00
C MET A 600 7.77 -15.74 -16.11
N THR A 601 7.04 -15.32 -17.14
CA THR A 601 5.72 -15.87 -17.42
C THR A 601 5.80 -17.35 -17.79
N GLY A 602 4.78 -18.14 -17.46
CA GLY A 602 4.66 -19.54 -17.88
C GLY A 602 4.35 -19.71 -19.38
N LEU A 603 4.33 -18.61 -20.13
CA LEU A 603 4.06 -18.62 -21.57
C LEU A 603 5.24 -19.26 -22.33
N ARG A 604 4.92 -20.23 -23.18
CA ARG A 604 5.94 -20.87 -24.03
C ARG A 604 6.36 -19.88 -25.11
N THR A 605 7.64 -19.54 -25.13
CA THR A 605 8.25 -18.85 -26.28
C THR A 605 8.25 -19.82 -27.46
N THR A 606 7.46 -19.54 -28.47
CA THR A 606 7.65 -20.21 -29.78
C THR A 606 8.98 -19.74 -30.33
N LYS A 607 9.98 -20.63 -30.34
CA LYS A 607 11.20 -20.42 -31.10
C LYS A 607 10.89 -20.42 -32.60
#